data_c5a79b2e97a51c81cc02004509eb993b
#
_entry.id   c5a79b2e97a51c81cc02004509eb993b
#
_cell.length_a   1.000
_cell.length_b   1.000
_cell.length_c   1.000
_cell.angle_alpha   90.00
_cell.angle_beta   90.00
_cell.angle_gamma   90.00
#
_symmetry.space_group_name_H-M   'P 1'
#
loop_
_entity.id
_entity.type
_entity.pdbx_description
1 polymer ?
#
loop_
_entity_poly.entity_id
_entity_poly.type
_entity_poly.pdbx_seq_one_letter_code
_entity_poly.pdbx_strand_id
1 'polypeptide(L)'
;MGKRKEITGKDNGKQKMWIMITVIIVFFAMAGYAGMSYYYSDRFFRGTTINGINCSGKTSEEAEQAVAKKAENYLLEVKARNLKSQSINGKLIGYRYVSDGSISQYLDEQKPYKWVRGFWKKQNYTAKENMTYDKVKLKEQLEKLECVKKENQTAPEDAYVAYKDSKFEIVPETEGNTMDFNGAYQALSEAVTDKKRTIDLNSCPAVYVKAAVLKDDPDLKNSLEECQNLIRTKIVYIFGEETVTLEGDEIRNWLIFDERGKLQKNEDELRQYVAEYVAKLAATHDTVNTEREFCTTSGRTVQVYSSVYGWKIDQEKEIETIMQEMIAGVQINREPVYAMRANARGMNDIGSTYIEVDLSAQHLYYYQDGSIILESDIVSGDMQYAERQTPPGIFQLYYKKSPSVLKGKMLENGKYEYERPVTYWMPFNGGIGFHDASWQPYFGGNRFREGGGSHGCINLPADKAAELYNRIDESVPIVCFY
;
A
#
# COMPACT_ATOMS: atom_id res chain seq x y z
N MET A 1 4.13 24.08 144.39
CA MET A 1 2.84 24.47 143.69
C MET A 1 2.87 23.81 142.31
N GLY A 2 2.16 22.77 142.20
CA GLY A 2 2.07 21.98 140.96
C GLY A 2 0.87 22.36 140.13
N LYS A 3 0.98 22.37 138.83
CA LYS A 3 -0.19 22.29 137.93
C LYS A 3 -0.01 21.06 137.06
N ARG A 4 -0.95 20.09 137.18
CA ARG A 4 -1.20 18.97 136.31
C ARG A 4 -1.69 19.51 134.96
N LYS A 5 -1.17 18.96 133.87
CA LYS A 5 -1.80 19.09 132.51
C LYS A 5 -2.60 17.82 132.28
N GLU A 6 -3.88 17.96 132.07
CA GLU A 6 -4.78 16.97 131.55
C GLU A 6 -4.51 16.74 130.05
N ILE A 7 -4.34 15.51 129.72
CA ILE A 7 -4.22 15.08 128.31
C ILE A 7 -5.65 14.64 127.86
N THR A 8 -6.29 15.41 127.03
CA THR A 8 -7.59 15.09 126.48
C THR A 8 -7.43 14.16 125.29
N GLY A 9 -7.83 12.84 125.49
CA GLY A 9 -7.93 11.85 124.50
C GLY A 9 -9.26 12.00 123.72
N LYS A 10 -9.26 12.70 122.55
CA LYS A 10 -10.46 12.79 121.74
C LYS A 10 -10.22 12.93 120.19
N ASP A 11 -9.24 12.23 119.54
CA ASP A 11 -9.08 12.27 118.06
C ASP A 11 -8.78 10.91 117.38
N ASN A 12 -8.61 9.81 118.11
CA ASN A 12 -8.27 8.53 117.50
C ASN A 12 -9.45 7.81 116.80
N GLY A 13 -10.71 8.17 117.08
CA GLY A 13 -11.87 7.58 116.40
C GLY A 13 -12.13 8.09 115.01
N LYS A 14 -12.00 9.39 114.80
CA LYS A 14 -12.18 10.01 113.48
C LYS A 14 -11.07 9.62 112.49
N GLN A 15 -9.83 9.58 112.99
CA GLN A 15 -8.68 9.16 112.21
C GLN A 15 -8.74 7.71 111.76
N LYS A 16 -9.18 6.75 112.69
CA LYS A 16 -9.47 5.34 112.32
C LYS A 16 -10.61 5.22 111.30
N MET A 17 -11.67 6.03 111.43
CA MET A 17 -12.80 6.09 110.48
C MET A 17 -12.33 6.60 109.12
N TRP A 18 -11.53 7.66 109.04
CA TRP A 18 -11.01 8.17 107.72
C TRP A 18 -10.04 7.21 107.11
N ILE A 19 -9.18 6.51 107.92
CA ILE A 19 -8.32 5.42 107.42
C ILE A 19 -9.16 4.27 106.86
N MET A 20 -10.22 3.84 107.60
CA MET A 20 -11.12 2.78 107.13
C MET A 20 -11.88 3.19 105.81
N ILE A 21 -12.39 4.44 105.73
CA ILE A 21 -13.02 4.96 104.54
C ILE A 21 -12.01 5.02 103.35
N THR A 22 -10.78 5.47 103.61
CA THR A 22 -9.72 5.51 102.62
C THR A 22 -9.33 4.09 102.16
N VAL A 23 -9.23 3.10 103.07
CA VAL A 23 -8.99 1.70 102.69
C VAL A 23 -10.12 1.12 101.86
N ILE A 24 -11.38 1.42 102.19
CA ILE A 24 -12.55 1.03 101.39
C ILE A 24 -12.54 1.64 100.03
N ILE A 25 -12.25 2.93 99.95
CA ILE A 25 -12.13 3.66 98.65
C ILE A 25 -11.00 3.07 97.80
N VAL A 26 -9.83 2.83 98.41
CA VAL A 26 -8.69 2.21 97.69
C VAL A 26 -9.01 0.81 97.26
N PHE A 27 -9.73 0.03 98.13
CA PHE A 27 -10.20 -1.32 97.74
C PHE A 27 -11.12 -1.32 96.57
N PHE A 28 -12.14 -0.41 96.56
CA PHE A 28 -13.05 -0.28 95.44
C PHE A 28 -12.33 0.27 94.18
N ALA A 29 -11.36 1.18 94.40
CA ALA A 29 -10.54 1.67 93.29
C ALA A 29 -9.69 0.56 92.68
N MET A 30 -9.04 -0.30 93.55
CA MET A 30 -8.27 -1.46 93.06
C MET A 30 -9.15 -2.51 92.41
N ALA A 31 -10.34 -2.76 93.00
CA ALA A 31 -11.30 -3.72 92.37
C ALA A 31 -11.82 -3.19 91.05
N GLY A 32 -12.16 -1.91 90.96
CA GLY A 32 -12.55 -1.26 89.68
C GLY A 32 -11.39 -1.29 88.69
N TYR A 33 -10.16 -1.01 89.08
CA TYR A 33 -9.00 -1.10 88.22
C TYR A 33 -8.76 -2.50 87.70
N ALA A 34 -8.85 -3.50 88.55
CA ALA A 34 -8.75 -4.92 88.18
C ALA A 34 -9.87 -5.35 87.25
N GLY A 35 -11.13 -4.93 87.55
CA GLY A 35 -12.26 -5.19 86.71
C GLY A 35 -12.12 -4.59 85.31
N MET A 36 -11.61 -3.36 85.24
CA MET A 36 -11.33 -2.69 83.97
C MET A 36 -10.12 -3.34 83.25
N SER A 37 -9.10 -3.80 84.00
CA SER A 37 -8.01 -4.55 83.41
C SER A 37 -8.50 -5.89 82.80
N TYR A 38 -9.40 -6.58 83.50
CA TYR A 38 -10.08 -7.77 82.98
C TYR A 38 -10.94 -7.48 81.75
N TYR A 39 -11.71 -6.40 81.76
CA TYR A 39 -12.54 -5.97 80.61
C TYR A 39 -11.67 -5.70 79.36
N TYR A 40 -10.50 -5.10 79.56
CA TYR A 40 -9.57 -4.84 78.44
C TYR A 40 -8.59 -5.99 78.12
N SER A 41 -8.80 -7.17 78.70
CA SER A 41 -8.00 -8.34 78.37
C SER A 41 -8.27 -8.89 76.97
N ASP A 42 -9.53 -8.72 76.51
CA ASP A 42 -10.00 -9.17 75.20
C ASP A 42 -10.53 -8.01 74.31
N ARG A 43 -10.31 -6.75 74.73
CA ARG A 43 -10.83 -5.55 74.06
C ARG A 43 -9.79 -4.47 73.92
N PHE A 44 -9.86 -3.74 72.76
CA PHE A 44 -9.00 -2.61 72.48
C PHE A 44 -9.26 -1.44 73.43
N PHE A 45 -8.23 -0.75 73.82
CA PHE A 45 -8.32 0.44 74.67
C PHE A 45 -9.16 1.55 74.02
N ARG A 46 -9.70 2.43 74.88
CA ARG A 46 -10.35 3.66 74.40
C ARG A 46 -9.39 4.48 73.54
N GLY A 47 -9.87 5.04 72.45
CA GLY A 47 -9.08 5.83 71.51
C GLY A 47 -8.24 5.00 70.54
N THR A 48 -8.41 3.69 70.49
CA THR A 48 -7.76 2.83 69.50
C THR A 48 -8.44 2.94 68.17
N THR A 49 -7.69 3.16 67.08
CA THR A 49 -8.11 3.07 65.70
C THR A 49 -7.24 2.05 64.94
N ILE A 50 -7.87 1.32 64.03
CA ILE A 50 -7.21 0.40 63.11
C ILE A 50 -7.62 0.82 61.68
N ASN A 51 -6.66 1.14 60.83
CA ASN A 51 -6.91 1.68 59.47
C ASN A 51 -7.89 2.86 59.49
N GLY A 52 -7.82 3.73 60.52
CA GLY A 52 -8.70 4.89 60.68
C GLY A 52 -10.10 4.56 61.22
N ILE A 53 -10.42 3.27 61.49
CA ILE A 53 -11.68 2.82 62.03
C ILE A 53 -11.62 2.78 63.53
N ASN A 54 -12.62 3.34 64.25
CA ASN A 54 -12.67 3.30 65.69
C ASN A 54 -12.97 1.88 66.21
N CYS A 55 -11.96 1.33 66.89
CA CYS A 55 -12.01 0.00 67.50
C CYS A 55 -12.07 0.04 69.03
N SER A 56 -12.29 1.20 69.67
CA SER A 56 -12.40 1.39 71.13
C SER A 56 -13.41 0.44 71.72
N GLY A 57 -12.97 -0.38 72.70
CA GLY A 57 -13.85 -1.33 73.41
C GLY A 57 -14.31 -2.53 72.59
N LYS A 58 -13.82 -2.70 71.37
CA LYS A 58 -14.12 -3.85 70.53
C LYS A 58 -13.17 -5.00 70.83
N THR A 59 -13.63 -6.24 70.67
CA THR A 59 -12.79 -7.41 70.59
C THR A 59 -12.03 -7.46 69.27
N SER A 60 -11.07 -8.36 69.09
CA SER A 60 -10.39 -8.54 67.84
C SER A 60 -11.33 -8.89 66.69
N GLU A 61 -12.31 -9.76 66.95
CA GLU A 61 -13.35 -10.16 66.00
C GLU A 61 -14.24 -8.99 65.56
N GLU A 62 -14.72 -8.21 66.57
CA GLU A 62 -15.53 -7.00 66.29
C GLU A 62 -14.75 -5.93 65.54
N ALA A 63 -13.45 -5.81 65.76
CA ALA A 63 -12.57 -4.92 65.05
C ALA A 63 -12.35 -5.40 63.59
N GLU A 64 -12.14 -6.70 63.39
CA GLU A 64 -12.03 -7.32 62.06
C GLU A 64 -13.34 -7.14 61.27
N GLN A 65 -14.51 -7.37 61.90
CA GLN A 65 -15.78 -7.14 61.27
C GLN A 65 -16.01 -5.66 60.89
N ALA A 66 -15.52 -4.73 61.71
CA ALA A 66 -15.58 -3.29 61.40
C ALA A 66 -14.71 -2.94 60.20
N VAL A 67 -13.53 -3.53 60.06
CA VAL A 67 -12.64 -3.39 58.91
C VAL A 67 -13.25 -4.07 57.69
N ALA A 68 -13.79 -5.27 57.83
CA ALA A 68 -14.45 -6.02 56.75
C ALA A 68 -15.65 -5.27 56.17
N LYS A 69 -16.46 -4.58 57.02
CA LYS A 69 -17.62 -3.81 56.61
C LYS A 69 -17.25 -2.67 55.65
N LYS A 70 -16.03 -2.10 55.72
CA LYS A 70 -15.52 -1.11 54.78
C LYS A 70 -15.35 -1.69 53.37
N ALA A 71 -14.97 -3.00 53.28
CA ALA A 71 -14.81 -3.69 52.03
C ALA A 71 -16.15 -3.94 51.27
N GLU A 72 -17.27 -4.15 52.03
CA GLU A 72 -18.58 -4.38 51.42
C GLU A 72 -19.07 -3.24 50.54
N ASN A 73 -18.58 -2.04 50.74
CA ASN A 73 -18.94 -0.83 49.96
C ASN A 73 -17.98 -0.56 48.82
N TYR A 74 -17.21 -1.56 48.38
CA TYR A 74 -16.33 -1.44 47.20
C TYR A 74 -17.19 -1.31 45.94
N LEU A 75 -16.89 -0.26 45.16
CA LEU A 75 -17.49 -0.01 43.85
C LEU A 75 -16.37 0.39 42.90
N LEU A 76 -16.26 -0.31 41.79
CA LEU A 76 -15.33 0.04 40.72
C LEU A 76 -16.14 0.67 39.57
N GLU A 77 -15.91 1.96 39.31
CA GLU A 77 -16.40 2.64 38.14
C GLU A 77 -15.54 2.29 36.94
N VAL A 78 -16.16 1.81 35.86
CA VAL A 78 -15.51 1.41 34.61
C VAL A 78 -15.91 2.40 33.52
N LYS A 79 -14.92 3.09 32.97
CA LYS A 79 -15.06 3.99 31.82
C LYS A 79 -14.57 3.28 30.58
N ALA A 80 -15.40 3.24 29.53
CA ALA A 80 -15.10 2.61 28.25
C ALA A 80 -15.30 3.61 27.11
N ARG A 81 -14.65 3.34 25.98
CA ARG A 81 -14.70 4.21 24.80
C ARG A 81 -16.12 4.33 24.26
N ASN A 82 -16.56 5.57 24.02
CA ASN A 82 -17.84 5.93 23.42
C ASN A 82 -19.09 5.41 24.19
N LEU A 83 -18.94 5.02 25.46
CA LEU A 83 -20.03 4.54 26.30
C LEU A 83 -20.07 5.29 27.63
N LYS A 84 -21.28 5.28 28.26
CA LYS A 84 -21.43 5.81 29.62
C LYS A 84 -20.71 4.89 30.62
N SER A 85 -20.14 5.52 31.67
CA SER A 85 -19.53 4.78 32.77
C SER A 85 -20.50 3.77 33.37
N GLN A 86 -20.02 2.58 33.66
CA GLN A 86 -20.72 1.52 34.37
C GLN A 86 -19.98 1.17 35.65
N SER A 87 -20.58 0.43 36.56
CA SER A 87 -19.94 0.08 37.80
C SER A 87 -20.05 -1.40 38.14
N ILE A 88 -18.99 -1.94 38.72
CA ILE A 88 -18.97 -3.28 39.29
C ILE A 88 -19.02 -3.17 40.82
N ASN A 89 -20.07 -3.73 41.43
CA ASN A 89 -20.24 -3.73 42.86
C ASN A 89 -19.41 -4.87 43.47
N GLY A 90 -18.63 -4.55 44.52
CA GLY A 90 -17.75 -5.51 45.21
C GLY A 90 -18.50 -6.74 45.74
N LYS A 91 -19.74 -6.60 46.15
CA LYS A 91 -20.55 -7.74 46.59
C LYS A 91 -20.78 -8.77 45.49
N LEU A 92 -20.93 -8.32 44.23
CA LEU A 92 -21.16 -9.20 43.09
C LEU A 92 -19.92 -10.01 42.71
N ILE A 93 -18.74 -9.52 43.04
CA ILE A 93 -17.47 -10.22 42.81
C ILE A 93 -16.88 -10.88 44.04
N GLY A 94 -17.67 -10.93 45.16
CA GLY A 94 -17.22 -11.51 46.41
C GLY A 94 -16.01 -10.79 47.03
N TYR A 95 -15.90 -9.46 46.80
CA TYR A 95 -14.82 -8.63 47.35
C TYR A 95 -14.94 -8.54 48.85
N ARG A 96 -13.95 -9.06 49.59
CA ARG A 96 -13.98 -9.15 51.04
C ARG A 96 -12.58 -9.01 51.63
N TYR A 97 -12.57 -8.58 52.91
CA TYR A 97 -11.38 -8.59 53.72
C TYR A 97 -11.08 -10.03 54.18
N VAL A 98 -9.79 -10.39 54.17
CA VAL A 98 -9.28 -11.65 54.74
C VAL A 98 -8.31 -11.29 55.84
N SER A 99 -8.64 -11.73 57.08
CA SER A 99 -7.76 -11.51 58.21
C SER A 99 -6.41 -12.20 58.01
N ASP A 100 -5.34 -11.51 58.34
CA ASP A 100 -3.98 -12.06 58.43
C ASP A 100 -3.52 -12.25 59.90
N GLY A 101 -4.44 -12.11 60.85
CA GLY A 101 -4.17 -12.20 62.27
C GLY A 101 -3.48 -10.96 62.88
N SER A 102 -3.17 -9.94 62.09
CA SER A 102 -2.49 -8.73 62.61
C SER A 102 -3.32 -7.96 63.63
N ILE A 103 -4.66 -7.94 63.47
CA ILE A 103 -5.58 -7.25 64.38
C ILE A 103 -5.56 -7.98 65.76
N SER A 104 -5.61 -9.30 65.79
CA SER A 104 -5.51 -10.10 67.00
C SER A 104 -4.14 -9.85 67.66
N GLN A 105 -3.03 -9.86 66.90
CA GLN A 105 -1.70 -9.62 67.42
C GLN A 105 -1.59 -8.24 68.11
N TYR A 106 -2.23 -7.17 67.57
CA TYR A 106 -2.23 -5.84 68.22
C TYR A 106 -2.97 -5.87 69.58
N LEU A 107 -3.97 -6.70 69.73
CA LEU A 107 -4.69 -6.89 70.99
C LEU A 107 -3.79 -7.69 71.97
N ASP A 108 -3.11 -8.76 71.53
CA ASP A 108 -2.21 -9.59 72.35
C ASP A 108 -1.00 -8.79 72.86
N GLU A 109 -0.49 -7.85 72.10
CA GLU A 109 0.57 -6.94 72.50
C GLU A 109 0.12 -5.87 73.54
N GLN A 110 -1.21 -5.65 73.64
CA GLN A 110 -1.81 -4.72 74.56
C GLN A 110 -1.72 -5.25 75.97
N LYS A 111 -1.09 -4.52 76.89
CA LYS A 111 -0.99 -4.91 78.33
C LYS A 111 -2.22 -4.44 79.06
N PRO A 112 -3.20 -5.28 79.41
CA PRO A 112 -4.53 -4.88 79.95
C PRO A 112 -4.45 -3.94 81.17
N TYR A 113 -3.48 -4.14 82.02
CA TYR A 113 -3.29 -3.28 83.22
C TYR A 113 -2.88 -1.81 82.85
N LYS A 114 -2.57 -1.49 81.57
CA LYS A 114 -2.26 -0.13 81.12
C LYS A 114 -3.42 0.56 80.48
N TRP A 115 -4.69 0.07 80.66
CA TRP A 115 -5.90 0.59 80.05
C TRP A 115 -6.11 2.08 80.25
N VAL A 116 -5.71 2.64 81.39
CA VAL A 116 -5.81 4.07 81.73
C VAL A 116 -5.12 4.94 80.68
N ARG A 117 -4.08 4.41 80.04
CA ARG A 117 -3.38 5.16 78.96
C ARG A 117 -4.28 5.51 77.82
N GLY A 118 -5.32 4.71 77.53
CA GLY A 118 -6.30 4.96 76.48
C GLY A 118 -7.08 6.24 76.60
N PHE A 119 -7.07 6.87 77.80
CA PHE A 119 -7.75 8.19 78.00
C PHE A 119 -6.88 9.38 77.55
N TRP A 120 -5.59 9.22 77.50
CA TRP A 120 -4.63 10.31 77.18
C TRP A 120 -3.84 10.07 75.92
N LYS A 121 -3.63 8.79 75.50
CA LYS A 121 -2.82 8.43 74.37
C LYS A 121 -3.66 7.62 73.38
N LYS A 122 -4.01 8.22 72.23
CA LYS A 122 -4.63 7.50 71.11
C LYS A 122 -3.65 6.44 70.57
N GLN A 123 -4.17 5.27 70.25
CA GLN A 123 -3.41 4.16 69.62
C GLN A 123 -3.92 4.01 68.20
N ASN A 124 -3.04 4.23 67.23
CA ASN A 124 -3.36 4.09 65.81
C ASN A 124 -2.54 2.92 65.27
N TYR A 125 -3.23 1.89 64.84
CA TYR A 125 -2.64 0.74 64.19
C TYR A 125 -2.97 0.73 62.70
N THR A 126 -2.04 0.17 61.92
CA THR A 126 -2.23 -0.06 60.50
C THR A 126 -2.13 -1.56 60.24
N ALA A 127 -3.26 -2.22 60.12
CA ALA A 127 -3.35 -3.61 59.71
C ALA A 127 -3.23 -3.71 58.20
N LYS A 128 -2.58 -4.76 57.71
CA LYS A 128 -2.50 -5.02 56.27
C LYS A 128 -3.90 -5.29 55.74
N GLU A 129 -4.35 -4.46 54.77
CA GLU A 129 -5.63 -4.61 54.10
C GLU A 129 -5.56 -5.74 53.07
N ASN A 130 -5.63 -7.00 53.49
CA ASN A 130 -5.69 -8.12 52.60
C ASN A 130 -7.11 -8.27 52.05
N MET A 131 -7.31 -7.80 50.82
CA MET A 131 -8.55 -7.97 50.12
C MET A 131 -8.47 -9.13 49.13
N THR A 132 -9.52 -9.89 49.04
CA THR A 132 -9.67 -10.96 48.03
C THR A 132 -10.98 -10.79 47.29
N TYR A 133 -11.05 -11.37 46.11
CA TYR A 133 -12.26 -11.43 45.32
C TYR A 133 -12.29 -12.72 44.50
N ASP A 134 -13.48 -13.04 43.97
CA ASP A 134 -13.72 -14.21 43.14
C ASP A 134 -13.45 -13.83 41.66
N LYS A 135 -12.41 -14.43 41.09
CA LYS A 135 -11.98 -14.19 39.70
C LYS A 135 -13.03 -14.61 38.68
N VAL A 136 -13.79 -15.68 38.94
CA VAL A 136 -14.87 -16.17 38.06
C VAL A 136 -15.99 -15.16 38.05
N LYS A 137 -16.41 -14.69 39.22
CA LYS A 137 -17.47 -13.68 39.33
C LYS A 137 -17.08 -12.35 38.72
N LEU A 138 -15.80 -11.94 38.80
CA LEU A 138 -15.32 -10.74 38.12
C LEU A 138 -15.46 -10.89 36.61
N LYS A 139 -15.12 -12.05 36.05
CA LYS A 139 -15.30 -12.36 34.63
C LYS A 139 -16.77 -12.30 34.22
N GLU A 140 -17.67 -12.89 34.98
CA GLU A 140 -19.14 -12.84 34.76
C GLU A 140 -19.67 -11.40 34.83
N GLN A 141 -19.11 -10.54 35.67
CA GLN A 141 -19.50 -9.12 35.70
C GLN A 141 -19.00 -8.36 34.51
N LEU A 142 -17.78 -8.64 34.01
CA LEU A 142 -17.26 -8.07 32.78
C LEU A 142 -18.17 -8.43 31.58
N GLU A 143 -18.60 -9.70 31.47
CA GLU A 143 -19.50 -10.16 30.40
C GLU A 143 -20.85 -9.40 30.35
N LYS A 144 -21.26 -8.81 31.47
CA LYS A 144 -22.50 -8.03 31.57
C LYS A 144 -22.35 -6.56 31.23
N LEU A 145 -21.13 -6.06 31.11
CA LEU A 145 -20.89 -4.66 30.75
C LEU A 145 -21.26 -4.38 29.28
N GLU A 146 -21.82 -3.21 29.03
CA GLU A 146 -22.23 -2.81 27.68
C GLU A 146 -21.06 -2.75 26.68
N CYS A 147 -19.86 -2.45 27.17
CA CYS A 147 -18.67 -2.36 26.35
C CYS A 147 -18.19 -3.69 25.74
N VAL A 148 -18.65 -4.83 26.30
CA VAL A 148 -18.30 -6.17 25.82
C VAL A 148 -19.33 -6.71 24.82
N LYS A 149 -20.53 -6.14 24.79
CA LYS A 149 -21.60 -6.57 23.91
C LYS A 149 -21.28 -6.22 22.47
N LYS A 150 -21.40 -7.21 21.57
CA LYS A 150 -21.06 -7.05 20.14
C LYS A 150 -21.84 -5.92 19.44
N GLU A 151 -23.12 -5.74 19.81
CA GLU A 151 -23.98 -4.69 19.26
C GLU A 151 -23.51 -3.27 19.57
N ASN A 152 -22.67 -3.10 20.58
CA ASN A 152 -22.10 -1.80 20.98
C ASN A 152 -20.66 -1.62 20.49
N GLN A 153 -20.13 -2.58 19.71
CA GLN A 153 -18.75 -2.55 19.24
C GLN A 153 -18.68 -2.17 17.77
N THR A 154 -17.71 -1.33 17.44
CA THR A 154 -17.32 -0.97 16.07
C THR A 154 -15.88 -1.41 15.87
N ALA A 155 -15.64 -2.17 14.81
CA ALA A 155 -14.28 -2.59 14.48
C ALA A 155 -13.41 -1.37 14.11
N PRO A 156 -12.10 -1.41 14.40
CA PRO A 156 -11.18 -0.43 13.83
C PRO A 156 -11.10 -0.63 12.30
N GLU A 157 -10.85 0.45 11.59
CA GLU A 157 -10.58 0.40 10.16
C GLU A 157 -9.14 0.80 9.90
N ASP A 158 -8.49 0.10 8.97
CA ASP A 158 -7.13 0.39 8.56
C ASP A 158 -7.04 1.68 7.76
N ALA A 159 -5.92 2.38 7.85
CA ALA A 159 -5.59 3.47 6.95
C ALA A 159 -5.44 2.94 5.51
N TYR A 160 -5.79 3.74 4.52
CA TYR A 160 -5.70 3.39 3.10
C TYR A 160 -5.47 4.62 2.22
N VAL A 161 -4.98 4.40 0.99
CA VAL A 161 -4.86 5.45 -0.02
C VAL A 161 -6.19 5.60 -0.75
N ALA A 162 -6.72 6.82 -0.82
CA ALA A 162 -7.93 7.14 -1.57
C ALA A 162 -7.69 8.29 -2.55
N TYR A 163 -8.45 8.29 -3.66
CA TYR A 163 -8.54 9.41 -4.58
C TYR A 163 -9.71 10.29 -4.18
N LYS A 164 -9.41 11.54 -3.80
CA LYS A 164 -10.40 12.51 -3.36
C LYS A 164 -9.99 13.92 -3.78
N ASP A 165 -10.94 14.73 -4.21
CA ASP A 165 -10.70 16.11 -4.61
C ASP A 165 -9.54 16.27 -5.63
N SER A 166 -9.53 15.37 -6.64
CA SER A 166 -8.54 15.32 -7.72
C SER A 166 -7.11 15.02 -7.30
N LYS A 167 -6.91 14.40 -6.13
CA LYS A 167 -5.61 13.98 -5.64
C LYS A 167 -5.69 12.66 -4.88
N PHE A 168 -4.56 11.97 -4.77
CA PHE A 168 -4.43 10.85 -3.84
C PHE A 168 -4.02 11.36 -2.47
N GLU A 169 -4.66 10.83 -1.43
CA GLU A 169 -4.33 11.11 -0.03
C GLU A 169 -4.50 9.86 0.83
N ILE A 170 -3.80 9.83 1.97
CA ILE A 170 -4.00 8.80 2.98
C ILE A 170 -5.23 9.17 3.81
N VAL A 171 -6.23 8.28 3.80
CA VAL A 171 -7.34 8.29 4.77
C VAL A 171 -6.82 7.61 6.04
N PRO A 172 -6.75 8.32 7.18
CA PRO A 172 -6.26 7.75 8.42
C PRO A 172 -7.09 6.57 8.90
N GLU A 173 -6.47 5.71 9.69
CA GLU A 173 -7.15 4.66 10.43
C GLU A 173 -8.21 5.24 11.38
N THR A 174 -9.27 4.47 11.62
CA THR A 174 -10.25 4.78 12.66
C THR A 174 -10.06 3.85 13.84
N GLU A 175 -10.03 4.46 15.03
CA GLU A 175 -10.01 3.69 16.27
C GLU A 175 -11.43 3.18 16.58
N GLY A 176 -11.64 1.88 16.40
CA GLY A 176 -12.85 1.22 16.85
C GLY A 176 -12.95 1.16 18.39
N ASN A 177 -13.99 0.53 18.88
CA ASN A 177 -14.16 0.19 20.29
C ASN A 177 -14.32 -1.34 20.51
N THR A 178 -13.95 -2.16 19.54
CA THR A 178 -13.87 -3.60 19.69
C THR A 178 -12.89 -3.95 20.79
N MET A 179 -13.38 -4.68 21.79
CA MET A 179 -12.64 -4.97 23.01
C MET A 179 -11.97 -6.35 22.95
N ASP A 180 -10.69 -6.40 23.34
CA ASP A 180 -10.06 -7.65 23.72
C ASP A 180 -10.53 -8.04 25.13
N PHE A 181 -11.28 -9.11 25.20
CA PHE A 181 -11.89 -9.56 26.46
C PHE A 181 -10.84 -9.90 27.53
N ASN A 182 -9.74 -10.54 27.11
CA ASN A 182 -8.70 -10.93 28.06
C ASN A 182 -7.92 -9.72 28.57
N GLY A 183 -7.62 -8.77 27.69
CA GLY A 183 -6.99 -7.50 28.07
C GLY A 183 -7.87 -6.69 29.02
N ALA A 184 -9.18 -6.61 28.76
CA ALA A 184 -10.14 -5.96 29.64
C ALA A 184 -10.24 -6.64 31.01
N TYR A 185 -10.31 -7.97 31.03
CA TYR A 185 -10.33 -8.75 32.27
C TYR A 185 -9.05 -8.52 33.08
N GLN A 186 -7.90 -8.55 32.46
CA GLN A 186 -6.63 -8.29 33.14
C GLN A 186 -6.58 -6.90 33.75
N ALA A 187 -6.98 -5.87 33.00
CA ALA A 187 -7.01 -4.49 33.47
C ALA A 187 -7.97 -4.32 34.66
N LEU A 188 -9.17 -4.93 34.62
CA LEU A 188 -10.11 -4.92 35.75
C LEU A 188 -9.54 -5.69 36.94
N SER A 189 -8.91 -6.84 36.73
CA SER A 189 -8.30 -7.67 37.76
C SER A 189 -7.22 -6.90 38.53
N GLU A 190 -6.36 -6.19 37.81
CA GLU A 190 -5.34 -5.30 38.39
C GLU A 190 -5.98 -4.14 39.16
N ALA A 191 -7.00 -3.48 38.59
CA ALA A 191 -7.69 -2.38 39.24
C ALA A 191 -8.34 -2.80 40.57
N VAL A 192 -8.98 -3.99 40.61
CA VAL A 192 -9.58 -4.55 41.83
C VAL A 192 -8.49 -4.90 42.85
N THR A 193 -7.40 -5.52 42.41
CA THR A 193 -6.26 -5.89 43.30
C THR A 193 -5.62 -4.63 43.90
N ASP A 194 -5.46 -3.59 43.11
CA ASP A 194 -4.93 -2.27 43.52
C ASP A 194 -5.94 -1.41 44.29
N LYS A 195 -7.14 -1.95 44.57
CA LYS A 195 -8.22 -1.24 45.29
C LYS A 195 -8.65 0.07 44.64
N LYS A 196 -8.47 0.20 43.31
CA LYS A 196 -8.89 1.39 42.57
C LYS A 196 -10.41 1.52 42.61
N ARG A 197 -10.90 2.76 42.61
CA ARG A 197 -12.35 3.07 42.61
C ARG A 197 -12.84 3.40 41.21
N THR A 198 -11.93 3.70 40.27
CA THR A 198 -12.21 4.03 38.90
C THR A 198 -11.12 3.45 38.02
N ILE A 199 -11.52 2.92 36.90
CA ILE A 199 -10.61 2.52 35.80
C ILE A 199 -11.10 3.14 34.51
N ASP A 200 -10.18 3.72 33.74
CA ASP A 200 -10.41 4.16 32.36
C ASP A 200 -9.76 3.15 31.42
N LEU A 201 -10.57 2.35 30.77
CA LEU A 201 -10.12 1.31 29.84
C LEU A 201 -9.45 1.91 28.59
N ASN A 202 -9.70 3.20 28.25
CA ASN A 202 -8.99 3.87 27.15
C ASN A 202 -7.49 4.03 27.41
N SER A 203 -7.11 4.10 28.68
CA SER A 203 -5.70 4.22 29.09
C SER A 203 -4.97 2.88 29.15
N CYS A 204 -5.67 1.76 28.89
CA CYS A 204 -5.13 0.40 29.00
C CYS A 204 -4.76 -0.13 27.60
N PRO A 205 -3.47 -0.28 27.28
CA PRO A 205 -3.02 -0.53 25.88
C PRO A 205 -3.52 -1.81 25.23
N ALA A 206 -3.85 -2.85 26.04
CA ALA A 206 -4.24 -4.17 25.55
C ALA A 206 -5.76 -4.38 25.52
N VAL A 207 -6.57 -3.36 25.83
CA VAL A 207 -8.01 -3.52 25.98
C VAL A 207 -8.77 -3.43 24.67
N TYR A 208 -8.29 -2.61 23.72
CA TYR A 208 -8.96 -2.43 22.44
C TYR A 208 -8.16 -3.01 21.29
N VAL A 209 -8.87 -3.63 20.35
CA VAL A 209 -8.29 -4.05 19.07
C VAL A 209 -7.87 -2.79 18.31
N LYS A 210 -6.67 -2.81 17.77
CA LYS A 210 -6.11 -1.70 16.98
C LYS A 210 -6.21 -2.01 15.50
N ALA A 211 -6.24 -0.97 14.67
CA ALA A 211 -6.05 -1.09 13.25
C ALA A 211 -4.68 -1.72 12.95
N ALA A 212 -4.62 -2.58 11.91
CA ALA A 212 -3.40 -3.25 11.51
C ALA A 212 -2.49 -2.32 10.70
N VAL A 213 -3.07 -1.44 9.86
CA VAL A 213 -2.35 -0.46 9.06
C VAL A 213 -2.64 0.94 9.59
N LEU A 214 -1.59 1.68 9.95
CA LEU A 214 -1.68 3.05 10.45
C LEU A 214 -1.30 4.05 9.34
N LYS A 215 -1.73 5.30 9.46
CA LYS A 215 -1.40 6.39 8.50
C LYS A 215 0.10 6.60 8.29
N ASP A 216 0.91 6.21 9.27
CA ASP A 216 2.36 6.37 9.22
C ASP A 216 3.09 5.13 8.70
N ASP A 217 2.35 4.11 8.29
CA ASP A 217 2.90 2.87 7.72
C ASP A 217 3.76 3.17 6.47
N PRO A 218 5.00 2.65 6.38
CA PRO A 218 5.89 2.88 5.24
C PRO A 218 5.33 2.35 3.92
N ASP A 219 4.67 1.18 3.92
CA ASP A 219 4.15 0.57 2.69
C ASP A 219 2.95 1.36 2.17
N LEU A 220 2.16 1.96 3.08
CA LEU A 220 1.07 2.85 2.71
C LEU A 220 1.59 4.16 2.08
N LYS A 221 2.69 4.71 2.60
CA LYS A 221 3.35 5.90 2.03
C LYS A 221 3.92 5.62 0.64
N ASN A 222 4.57 4.46 0.46
CA ASN A 222 5.04 4.01 -0.85
C ASN A 222 3.86 3.86 -1.83
N SER A 223 2.76 3.26 -1.38
CA SER A 223 1.55 3.15 -2.20
C SER A 223 0.95 4.50 -2.59
N LEU A 224 1.00 5.49 -1.71
CA LEU A 224 0.59 6.86 -2.04
C LEU A 224 1.49 7.47 -3.12
N GLU A 225 2.82 7.32 -3.00
CA GLU A 225 3.78 7.82 -3.99
C GLU A 225 3.57 7.15 -5.35
N GLU A 226 3.39 5.83 -5.40
CA GLU A 226 3.05 5.10 -6.62
C GLU A 226 1.79 5.67 -7.28
N CYS A 227 0.70 5.85 -6.54
CA CYS A 227 -0.54 6.41 -7.05
C CYS A 227 -0.37 7.84 -7.60
N GLN A 228 0.42 8.67 -6.89
CA GLN A 228 0.74 10.03 -7.32
C GLN A 228 1.60 10.04 -8.58
N ASN A 229 2.52 9.08 -8.73
CA ASN A 229 3.34 8.92 -9.93
C ASN A 229 2.48 8.60 -11.15
N LEU A 230 1.52 7.68 -11.02
CA LEU A 230 0.61 7.33 -12.12
C LEU A 230 -0.06 8.57 -12.72
N ILE A 231 -0.71 9.40 -11.90
CA ILE A 231 -1.43 10.59 -12.39
C ILE A 231 -0.52 11.78 -12.72
N ARG A 232 0.73 11.79 -12.23
CA ARG A 232 1.74 12.80 -12.58
C ARG A 232 2.34 12.56 -13.96
N THR A 233 2.23 11.34 -14.47
CA THR A 233 2.79 10.96 -15.76
C THR A 233 2.22 11.82 -16.88
N LYS A 234 3.11 12.33 -17.71
CA LYS A 234 2.76 13.06 -18.93
C LYS A 234 3.72 12.66 -20.05
N ILE A 235 3.19 12.01 -21.08
CA ILE A 235 3.93 11.61 -22.27
C ILE A 235 3.36 12.38 -23.46
N VAL A 236 4.18 13.23 -24.05
CA VAL A 236 3.84 13.93 -25.30
C VAL A 236 4.47 13.15 -26.43
N TYR A 237 3.66 12.42 -27.16
CA TYR A 237 4.07 11.72 -28.38
C TYR A 237 4.27 12.69 -29.52
N ILE A 238 5.41 12.55 -30.21
CA ILE A 238 5.77 13.38 -31.36
C ILE A 238 5.65 12.55 -32.64
N PHE A 239 4.74 12.98 -33.55
CA PHE A 239 4.53 12.38 -34.86
C PHE A 239 4.87 13.42 -35.95
N GLY A 240 6.11 13.92 -35.95
CA GLY A 240 6.52 15.04 -36.78
C GLY A 240 6.03 16.38 -36.22
N GLU A 241 5.12 17.06 -36.94
CA GLU A 241 4.52 18.31 -36.46
C GLU A 241 3.31 18.06 -35.55
N GLU A 242 2.72 16.87 -35.61
CA GLU A 242 1.56 16.47 -34.80
C GLU A 242 2.04 15.92 -33.46
N THR A 243 1.27 16.20 -32.41
CA THR A 243 1.52 15.65 -31.07
C THR A 243 0.25 15.08 -30.45
N VAL A 244 0.42 13.98 -29.72
CA VAL A 244 -0.64 13.36 -28.91
C VAL A 244 -0.14 13.26 -27.48
N THR A 245 -0.98 13.66 -26.52
CA THR A 245 -0.59 13.65 -25.10
C THR A 245 -1.36 12.58 -24.36
N LEU A 246 -0.63 11.74 -23.62
CA LEU A 246 -1.14 10.89 -22.55
C LEU A 246 -0.82 11.57 -21.22
N GLU A 247 -1.83 11.87 -20.41
CA GLU A 247 -1.64 12.55 -19.12
C GLU A 247 -2.59 12.04 -18.04
N GLY A 248 -2.40 12.53 -16.82
CA GLY A 248 -3.02 12.04 -15.61
C GLY A 248 -4.55 11.89 -15.66
N ASP A 249 -5.27 12.73 -16.39
CA ASP A 249 -6.73 12.62 -16.52
C ASP A 249 -7.16 11.35 -17.30
N GLU A 250 -6.43 10.99 -18.36
CA GLU A 250 -6.66 9.74 -19.10
C GLU A 250 -6.27 8.54 -18.23
N ILE A 251 -5.08 8.59 -17.63
CA ILE A 251 -4.56 7.51 -16.76
C ILE A 251 -5.49 7.27 -15.58
N ARG A 252 -6.02 8.34 -14.98
CA ARG A 252 -6.96 8.23 -13.86
C ARG A 252 -8.21 7.43 -14.23
N ASN A 253 -8.69 7.51 -15.48
CA ASN A 253 -9.86 6.77 -15.94
C ASN A 253 -9.60 5.24 -16.06
N TRP A 254 -8.35 4.83 -16.08
CA TRP A 254 -7.92 3.43 -16.07
C TRP A 254 -7.81 2.84 -14.67
N LEU A 255 -7.87 3.68 -13.61
CA LEU A 255 -7.75 3.27 -12.23
C LEU A 255 -9.13 2.94 -11.65
N ILE A 256 -9.23 1.80 -10.98
CA ILE A 256 -10.47 1.31 -10.37
C ILE A 256 -10.44 1.57 -8.88
N PHE A 257 -11.54 2.09 -8.36
CA PHE A 257 -11.70 2.41 -6.96
C PHE A 257 -12.90 1.67 -6.37
N ASP A 258 -12.81 1.29 -5.09
CA ASP A 258 -13.96 0.80 -4.35
C ASP A 258 -14.90 1.96 -3.92
N GLU A 259 -16.02 1.63 -3.26
CA GLU A 259 -17.02 2.60 -2.79
C GLU A 259 -16.45 3.65 -1.81
N ARG A 260 -15.32 3.36 -1.17
CA ARG A 260 -14.62 4.25 -0.24
C ARG A 260 -13.52 5.08 -0.90
N GLY A 261 -13.31 4.91 -2.20
CA GLY A 261 -12.25 5.55 -2.97
C GLY A 261 -10.88 4.89 -2.84
N LYS A 262 -10.81 3.69 -2.26
CA LYS A 262 -9.57 2.92 -2.18
C LYS A 262 -9.21 2.32 -3.52
N LEU A 263 -7.98 2.56 -3.98
CA LEU A 263 -7.49 1.99 -5.24
C LEU A 263 -7.45 0.46 -5.19
N GLN A 264 -8.09 -0.14 -6.19
CA GLN A 264 -8.00 -1.57 -6.48
C GLN A 264 -6.79 -1.79 -7.41
N LYS A 265 -5.67 -2.31 -6.87
CA LYS A 265 -4.49 -2.61 -7.69
C LYS A 265 -4.76 -3.86 -8.54
N ASN A 266 -4.98 -3.67 -9.84
CA ASN A 266 -5.06 -4.74 -10.83
C ASN A 266 -4.14 -4.40 -12.00
N GLU A 267 -2.93 -4.94 -11.98
CA GLU A 267 -1.90 -4.66 -12.98
C GLU A 267 -2.30 -5.17 -14.36
N ASP A 268 -2.94 -6.33 -14.45
CA ASP A 268 -3.37 -6.92 -15.73
C ASP A 268 -4.43 -6.03 -16.40
N GLU A 269 -5.36 -5.50 -15.62
CA GLU A 269 -6.41 -4.62 -16.13
C GLU A 269 -5.85 -3.26 -16.55
N LEU A 270 -4.92 -2.68 -15.77
CA LEU A 270 -4.21 -1.47 -16.15
C LEU A 270 -3.43 -1.69 -17.47
N ARG A 271 -2.72 -2.82 -17.61
CA ARG A 271 -2.03 -3.19 -18.85
C ARG A 271 -2.97 -3.29 -20.03
N GLN A 272 -4.19 -3.79 -19.83
CA GLN A 272 -5.20 -3.85 -20.88
C GLN A 272 -5.62 -2.45 -21.36
N TYR A 273 -5.88 -1.51 -20.46
CA TYR A 273 -6.20 -0.12 -20.85
C TYR A 273 -5.04 0.55 -21.60
N VAL A 274 -3.80 0.33 -21.17
CA VAL A 274 -2.61 0.81 -21.87
C VAL A 274 -2.53 0.19 -23.27
N ALA A 275 -2.83 -1.11 -23.41
CA ALA A 275 -2.83 -1.79 -24.70
C ALA A 275 -3.90 -1.22 -25.65
N GLU A 276 -5.10 -0.93 -25.16
CA GLU A 276 -6.16 -0.29 -25.92
C GLU A 276 -5.77 1.12 -26.39
N TYR A 277 -5.09 1.89 -25.52
CA TYR A 277 -4.57 3.20 -25.87
C TYR A 277 -3.49 3.11 -26.96
N VAL A 278 -2.53 2.20 -26.82
CA VAL A 278 -1.45 1.99 -27.82
C VAL A 278 -2.03 1.49 -29.15
N ALA A 279 -3.02 0.60 -29.12
CA ALA A 279 -3.70 0.15 -30.33
C ALA A 279 -4.41 1.30 -31.07
N LYS A 280 -5.01 2.24 -30.33
CA LYS A 280 -5.61 3.45 -30.90
C LYS A 280 -4.55 4.38 -31.52
N LEU A 281 -3.41 4.57 -30.84
CA LEU A 281 -2.28 5.31 -31.42
C LEU A 281 -1.80 4.69 -32.73
N ALA A 282 -1.60 3.37 -32.73
CA ALA A 282 -1.18 2.63 -33.92
C ALA A 282 -2.20 2.72 -35.06
N ALA A 283 -3.49 2.55 -34.77
CA ALA A 283 -4.53 2.67 -35.77
C ALA A 283 -4.60 4.06 -36.43
N THR A 284 -4.18 5.12 -35.72
CA THR A 284 -4.20 6.50 -36.21
C THR A 284 -2.90 6.88 -36.93
N HIS A 285 -1.74 6.38 -36.51
CA HIS A 285 -0.43 6.88 -36.95
C HIS A 285 0.43 5.85 -37.70
N ASP A 286 0.05 4.57 -37.70
CA ASP A 286 0.73 3.57 -38.53
C ASP A 286 0.34 3.73 -39.98
N THR A 287 1.33 3.63 -40.88
CA THR A 287 1.13 3.71 -42.35
C THR A 287 1.42 2.37 -43.04
N VAL A 288 2.02 1.42 -42.33
CA VAL A 288 2.13 0.04 -42.85
C VAL A 288 0.77 -0.58 -43.05
N ASN A 289 0.58 -1.34 -44.13
CA ASN A 289 -0.69 -1.93 -44.58
C ASN A 289 -1.76 -0.90 -44.96
N THR A 290 -1.37 0.31 -45.36
CA THR A 290 -2.28 1.31 -45.90
C THR A 290 -2.00 1.58 -47.37
N GLU A 291 -2.99 2.04 -48.11
CA GLU A 291 -2.85 2.58 -49.46
C GLU A 291 -2.44 4.03 -49.38
N ARG A 292 -1.58 4.44 -50.32
CA ARG A 292 -1.09 5.82 -50.46
C ARG A 292 -1.35 6.33 -51.87
N GLU A 293 -1.78 7.54 -52.01
CA GLU A 293 -1.80 8.24 -53.28
C GLU A 293 -0.39 8.68 -53.64
N PHE A 294 0.10 8.20 -54.76
CA PHE A 294 1.41 8.55 -55.30
C PHE A 294 1.28 9.26 -56.66
N CYS A 295 1.76 10.51 -56.75
CA CYS A 295 1.82 11.27 -57.95
C CYS A 295 3.11 10.91 -58.71
N THR A 296 2.97 10.25 -59.81
CA THR A 296 4.09 9.75 -60.65
C THR A 296 4.76 10.88 -61.44
N THR A 297 5.99 10.64 -61.88
CA THR A 297 6.76 11.55 -62.77
C THR A 297 5.95 11.87 -64.07
N SER A 298 5.14 10.94 -64.57
CA SER A 298 4.31 11.18 -65.77
C SER A 298 3.02 11.99 -65.47
N GLY A 299 2.78 12.41 -64.22
CA GLY A 299 1.62 13.16 -63.79
C GLY A 299 0.36 12.33 -63.53
N ARG A 300 0.46 10.99 -63.51
CA ARG A 300 -0.63 10.10 -63.07
C ARG A 300 -0.65 9.99 -61.56
N THR A 301 -1.81 9.85 -60.97
CA THR A 301 -1.97 9.45 -59.59
C THR A 301 -2.26 7.94 -59.54
N VAL A 302 -1.46 7.20 -58.78
CA VAL A 302 -1.63 5.77 -58.58
C VAL A 302 -1.79 5.47 -57.11
N GLN A 303 -2.51 4.39 -56.77
CA GLN A 303 -2.58 3.86 -55.40
C GLN A 303 -1.45 2.85 -55.19
N VAL A 304 -0.65 3.03 -54.16
CA VAL A 304 0.43 2.14 -53.82
C VAL A 304 0.26 1.61 -52.40
N TYR A 305 0.39 0.32 -52.24
CA TYR A 305 0.21 -0.39 -50.97
C TYR A 305 1.55 -0.97 -50.54
N SER A 306 1.82 -1.06 -49.22
CA SER A 306 2.94 -1.81 -48.70
C SER A 306 2.66 -2.45 -47.35
N SER A 307 3.03 -3.70 -47.22
CA SER A 307 3.09 -4.42 -45.94
C SER A 307 4.51 -4.44 -45.32
N VAL A 308 5.50 -3.92 -46.05
CA VAL A 308 6.94 -3.99 -45.69
C VAL A 308 7.61 -2.63 -45.63
N TYR A 309 6.84 -1.54 -45.79
CA TYR A 309 7.30 -0.16 -45.69
C TYR A 309 6.22 0.71 -45.03
N GLY A 310 6.65 1.59 -44.15
CA GLY A 310 5.79 2.55 -43.45
C GLY A 310 6.19 2.74 -41.98
N TRP A 311 5.43 3.56 -41.30
CA TRP A 311 5.49 3.69 -39.85
C TRP A 311 4.72 2.54 -39.22
N LYS A 312 5.29 1.89 -38.22
CA LYS A 312 4.64 0.84 -37.41
C LYS A 312 5.12 0.92 -35.97
N ILE A 313 4.22 1.17 -35.05
CA ILE A 313 4.49 1.14 -33.61
C ILE A 313 4.73 -0.30 -33.18
N ASP A 314 5.77 -0.54 -32.41
CA ASP A 314 6.01 -1.80 -31.68
C ASP A 314 5.10 -1.78 -30.45
N GLN A 315 3.84 -2.22 -30.62
CA GLN A 315 2.82 -2.07 -29.60
C GLN A 315 3.22 -2.75 -28.28
N GLU A 316 3.85 -3.92 -28.33
CA GLU A 316 4.23 -4.63 -27.13
C GLU A 316 5.31 -3.86 -26.32
N LYS A 317 6.36 -3.40 -27.00
CA LYS A 317 7.39 -2.59 -26.34
C LYS A 317 6.87 -1.23 -25.88
N GLU A 318 5.95 -0.63 -26.63
CA GLU A 318 5.35 0.63 -26.24
C GLU A 318 4.52 0.49 -24.96
N ILE A 319 3.71 -0.59 -24.85
CA ILE A 319 2.95 -0.92 -23.65
C ILE A 319 3.90 -1.05 -22.45
N GLU A 320 4.98 -1.81 -22.59
CA GLU A 320 5.96 -1.99 -21.52
C GLU A 320 6.61 -0.67 -21.11
N THR A 321 6.94 0.17 -22.10
CA THR A 321 7.55 1.47 -21.86
C THR A 321 6.59 2.40 -21.10
N ILE A 322 5.33 2.49 -21.52
CA ILE A 322 4.31 3.29 -20.82
C ILE A 322 4.14 2.81 -19.38
N MET A 323 4.03 1.50 -19.17
CA MET A 323 3.87 0.95 -17.81
C MET A 323 5.03 1.35 -16.89
N GLN A 324 6.26 1.29 -17.39
CA GLN A 324 7.46 1.73 -16.63
C GLN A 324 7.45 3.25 -16.39
N GLU A 325 7.11 4.04 -17.39
CA GLU A 325 7.04 5.50 -17.32
C GLU A 325 5.95 5.96 -16.35
N MET A 326 4.80 5.26 -16.28
CA MET A 326 3.73 5.53 -15.34
C MET A 326 4.17 5.24 -13.90
N ILE A 327 4.86 4.13 -13.63
CA ILE A 327 5.41 3.81 -12.30
C ILE A 327 6.41 4.88 -11.86
N ALA A 328 7.23 5.36 -12.78
CA ALA A 328 8.21 6.40 -12.50
C ALA A 328 7.63 7.82 -12.42
N GLY A 329 6.40 8.03 -12.89
CA GLY A 329 5.74 9.34 -12.92
C GLY A 329 6.47 10.37 -13.77
N VAL A 330 6.97 9.95 -14.94
CA VAL A 330 7.78 10.81 -15.82
C VAL A 330 6.96 11.88 -16.54
N GLN A 331 7.62 12.96 -16.91
CA GLN A 331 7.08 13.97 -17.83
C GLN A 331 8.07 14.09 -19.00
N ILE A 332 7.71 13.57 -20.17
CA ILE A 332 8.61 13.40 -21.30
C ILE A 332 7.94 13.70 -22.65
N ASN A 333 8.72 14.23 -23.57
CA ASN A 333 8.35 14.32 -24.98
C ASN A 333 9.18 13.31 -25.76
N ARG A 334 8.54 12.40 -26.49
CA ARG A 334 9.23 11.37 -27.25
C ARG A 334 8.41 10.85 -28.41
N GLU A 335 9.06 10.19 -29.34
CA GLU A 335 8.37 9.32 -30.30
C GLU A 335 7.95 8.01 -29.63
N PRO A 336 6.91 7.33 -30.15
CA PRO A 336 6.64 5.95 -29.75
C PRO A 336 7.78 5.02 -30.15
N VAL A 337 7.84 3.85 -29.51
CA VAL A 337 8.75 2.79 -29.91
C VAL A 337 8.26 2.21 -31.23
N TYR A 338 9.09 2.30 -32.28
CA TYR A 338 8.72 1.80 -33.59
C TYR A 338 9.34 0.44 -33.90
N ALA A 339 8.51 -0.46 -34.45
CA ALA A 339 8.96 -1.69 -35.09
C ALA A 339 9.45 -1.41 -36.54
N MET A 340 8.89 -0.37 -37.19
CA MET A 340 9.28 0.04 -38.54
C MET A 340 9.19 1.56 -38.66
N ARG A 341 10.13 2.15 -39.40
CA ARG A 341 10.16 3.59 -39.68
C ARG A 341 10.13 3.85 -41.17
N ALA A 342 9.38 4.86 -41.59
CA ALA A 342 9.38 5.37 -42.94
C ALA A 342 10.31 6.60 -43.09
N ASN A 343 10.53 7.05 -44.30
CA ASN A 343 11.46 8.13 -44.64
C ASN A 343 10.92 9.52 -44.30
N ALA A 344 9.59 9.70 -44.37
CA ALA A 344 8.93 10.96 -44.05
C ALA A 344 7.72 10.75 -43.13
N ARG A 345 7.21 11.82 -42.55
CA ARG A 345 5.99 11.80 -41.73
C ARG A 345 4.73 12.15 -42.54
N GLY A 346 3.59 11.75 -42.01
CA GLY A 346 2.27 11.99 -42.60
C GLY A 346 1.86 10.91 -43.57
N MET A 347 0.74 11.14 -44.27
CA MET A 347 0.18 10.18 -45.22
C MET A 347 1.09 9.95 -46.44
N ASN A 348 1.93 10.92 -46.82
CA ASN A 348 3.02 10.73 -47.78
C ASN A 348 4.32 10.44 -47.01
N ASP A 349 4.44 9.22 -46.49
CA ASP A 349 5.63 8.78 -45.75
C ASP A 349 6.82 8.40 -46.69
N ILE A 350 6.64 8.51 -48.01
CA ILE A 350 7.71 8.30 -48.99
C ILE A 350 8.72 9.46 -48.97
N GLY A 351 8.21 10.69 -48.86
CA GLY A 351 9.04 11.90 -48.81
C GLY A 351 9.48 12.38 -50.22
N SER A 352 10.55 13.15 -50.24
CA SER A 352 11.13 13.76 -51.48
C SER A 352 12.36 13.05 -52.04
N THR A 353 12.88 12.03 -51.33
CA THR A 353 13.99 11.19 -51.77
C THR A 353 13.50 9.76 -51.91
N TYR A 354 13.37 9.28 -53.12
CA TYR A 354 12.80 7.95 -53.42
C TYR A 354 13.17 7.49 -54.84
N ILE A 355 13.02 6.18 -55.09
CA ILE A 355 13.12 5.59 -56.41
C ILE A 355 11.70 5.29 -56.91
N GLU A 356 11.33 5.84 -58.05
CA GLU A 356 10.12 5.53 -58.80
C GLU A 356 10.45 4.53 -59.89
N VAL A 357 9.68 3.42 -59.96
CA VAL A 357 9.79 2.39 -60.99
C VAL A 357 8.44 2.25 -61.69
N ASP A 358 8.33 2.90 -62.84
CA ASP A 358 7.16 2.71 -63.72
C ASP A 358 7.33 1.42 -64.50
N LEU A 359 6.68 0.37 -64.04
CA LEU A 359 6.71 -0.96 -64.64
C LEU A 359 5.98 -1.00 -65.96
N SER A 360 5.01 -0.09 -66.20
CA SER A 360 4.31 0.03 -67.48
C SER A 360 5.16 0.72 -68.53
N ALA A 361 5.84 1.80 -68.15
CA ALA A 361 6.73 2.54 -69.04
C ALA A 361 8.12 1.88 -69.18
N GLN A 362 8.43 0.95 -68.29
CA GLN A 362 9.77 0.32 -68.19
C GLN A 362 10.89 1.35 -67.97
N HIS A 363 10.60 2.28 -67.05
CA HIS A 363 11.53 3.37 -66.73
C HIS A 363 11.67 3.55 -65.23
N LEU A 364 12.86 3.96 -64.77
CA LEU A 364 13.24 4.24 -63.40
C LEU A 364 13.66 5.69 -63.24
N TYR A 365 13.15 6.37 -62.22
CA TYR A 365 13.61 7.67 -61.77
C TYR A 365 14.11 7.60 -60.34
N TYR A 366 15.24 8.21 -60.05
CA TYR A 366 15.72 8.38 -58.66
C TYR A 366 15.68 9.87 -58.33
N TYR A 367 14.83 10.16 -57.36
CA TYR A 367 14.68 11.48 -56.77
C TYR A 367 15.52 11.63 -55.53
N GLN A 368 16.23 12.73 -55.38
CA GLN A 368 16.86 13.17 -54.17
C GLN A 368 16.45 14.61 -53.91
N ASP A 369 15.86 14.86 -52.72
CA ASP A 369 15.34 16.18 -52.31
C ASP A 369 14.43 16.83 -53.34
N GLY A 370 13.59 16.04 -53.97
CA GLY A 370 12.61 16.47 -54.99
C GLY A 370 13.15 16.67 -56.38
N SER A 371 14.45 16.39 -56.61
CA SER A 371 15.11 16.53 -57.94
C SER A 371 15.50 15.17 -58.50
N ILE A 372 15.26 14.93 -59.81
CA ILE A 372 15.73 13.73 -60.50
C ILE A 372 17.24 13.80 -60.62
N ILE A 373 17.95 12.83 -60.03
CA ILE A 373 19.40 12.73 -60.10
C ILE A 373 19.91 11.55 -60.92
N LEU A 374 19.00 10.61 -61.23
CA LEU A 374 19.27 9.50 -62.15
C LEU A 374 17.95 9.07 -62.81
N GLU A 375 18.00 8.74 -64.09
CA GLU A 375 16.94 8.06 -64.82
C GLU A 375 17.51 6.99 -65.74
N SER A 376 16.70 5.94 -66.00
CA SER A 376 17.15 4.81 -66.83
C SER A 376 15.96 4.03 -67.37
N ASP A 377 16.05 3.61 -68.60
CA ASP A 377 15.24 2.52 -69.12
C ASP A 377 15.63 1.23 -68.40
N ILE A 378 14.65 0.35 -68.14
CA ILE A 378 14.78 -0.90 -67.42
C ILE A 378 14.22 -2.09 -68.17
N VAL A 379 14.48 -3.29 -67.67
CA VAL A 379 13.69 -4.48 -67.99
C VAL A 379 13.28 -5.14 -66.68
N SER A 380 11.96 -5.10 -66.40
CA SER A 380 11.38 -5.72 -65.20
C SER A 380 11.05 -7.20 -65.42
N GLY A 381 10.31 -7.79 -64.44
CA GLY A 381 9.86 -9.16 -64.47
C GLY A 381 8.99 -9.50 -65.70
N ASP A 382 9.10 -10.73 -66.17
CA ASP A 382 8.38 -11.22 -67.36
C ASP A 382 6.89 -11.37 -67.06
N MET A 383 6.06 -10.59 -67.79
CA MET A 383 4.60 -10.61 -67.63
C MET A 383 3.91 -11.87 -68.13
N GLN A 384 4.60 -12.70 -68.90
CA GLN A 384 4.05 -13.97 -69.37
C GLN A 384 3.95 -15.03 -68.26
N TYR A 385 4.66 -14.83 -67.15
CA TYR A 385 4.70 -15.76 -66.00
C TYR A 385 4.36 -15.00 -64.73
N ALA A 386 3.24 -15.32 -64.09
CA ALA A 386 2.78 -14.64 -62.91
C ALA A 386 3.81 -14.59 -61.79
N GLU A 387 4.56 -15.68 -61.62
CA GLU A 387 5.61 -15.85 -60.61
C GLU A 387 6.92 -15.06 -60.90
N ARG A 388 7.01 -14.47 -62.10
CA ARG A 388 8.18 -13.70 -62.53
C ARG A 388 7.88 -12.20 -62.58
N GLN A 389 6.65 -11.80 -62.38
CA GLN A 389 6.28 -10.39 -62.40
C GLN A 389 6.94 -9.64 -61.26
N THR A 390 7.40 -8.40 -61.53
CA THR A 390 7.79 -7.51 -60.44
C THR A 390 6.54 -7.04 -59.73
N PRO A 391 6.37 -7.31 -58.39
CA PRO A 391 5.18 -6.86 -57.69
C PRO A 391 5.17 -5.34 -57.53
N PRO A 392 3.98 -4.70 -57.67
CA PRO A 392 3.84 -3.32 -57.29
C PRO A 392 3.88 -3.19 -55.74
N GLY A 393 4.20 -1.96 -55.24
CA GLY A 393 4.27 -1.68 -53.83
C GLY A 393 5.37 -0.68 -53.50
N ILE A 394 5.57 -0.49 -52.18
CA ILE A 394 6.68 0.32 -51.66
C ILE A 394 7.60 -0.61 -50.87
N PHE A 395 8.89 -0.51 -51.15
CA PHE A 395 9.92 -1.34 -50.61
C PHE A 395 11.08 -0.48 -50.10
N GLN A 396 12.04 -1.11 -49.42
CA GLN A 396 13.34 -0.52 -49.05
C GLN A 396 14.45 -1.47 -49.44
N LEU A 397 15.62 -0.88 -49.73
CA LEU A 397 16.83 -1.65 -49.99
C LEU A 397 17.24 -2.47 -48.76
N TYR A 398 17.53 -3.73 -48.93
CA TYR A 398 18.00 -4.56 -47.82
C TYR A 398 19.49 -4.35 -47.53
N TYR A 399 20.31 -4.34 -48.62
CA TYR A 399 21.76 -4.16 -48.60
C TYR A 399 22.26 -3.93 -50.01
N LYS A 400 23.56 -3.58 -50.13
CA LYS A 400 24.26 -3.51 -51.41
C LYS A 400 25.41 -4.51 -51.42
N LYS A 401 25.64 -5.16 -52.56
CA LYS A 401 26.74 -6.13 -52.73
C LYS A 401 27.35 -6.02 -54.14
N SER A 402 28.70 -5.96 -54.19
CA SER A 402 29.48 -5.96 -55.44
C SER A 402 30.77 -6.72 -55.26
N PRO A 403 31.14 -7.71 -56.11
CA PRO A 403 30.29 -8.39 -57.07
C PRO A 403 29.34 -9.41 -56.38
N SER A 404 28.34 -9.93 -57.12
CA SER A 404 27.43 -10.95 -56.66
C SER A 404 27.11 -11.99 -57.72
N VAL A 405 26.52 -13.12 -57.32
CA VAL A 405 26.01 -14.16 -58.23
C VAL A 405 24.55 -14.34 -57.91
N LEU A 406 23.66 -14.03 -58.85
CA LEU A 406 22.24 -14.29 -58.80
C LEU A 406 21.96 -15.77 -59.04
N LYS A 407 21.18 -16.37 -58.17
CA LYS A 407 20.85 -17.82 -58.27
C LYS A 407 19.35 -17.98 -58.37
N GLY A 408 18.91 -18.72 -59.36
CA GLY A 408 17.51 -19.09 -59.52
C GLY A 408 17.06 -20.12 -58.46
N LYS A 409 15.88 -20.68 -58.63
CA LYS A 409 15.32 -21.70 -57.75
C LYS A 409 16.23 -22.94 -57.78
N MET A 410 16.45 -23.54 -56.63
CA MET A 410 17.13 -24.86 -56.56
C MET A 410 16.22 -25.94 -57.12
N LEU A 411 16.72 -26.67 -58.12
CA LEU A 411 16.04 -27.80 -58.75
C LEU A 411 16.24 -29.08 -57.95
N GLU A 412 15.42 -30.10 -58.20
CA GLU A 412 15.48 -31.40 -57.52
C GLU A 412 16.85 -32.12 -57.68
N ASN A 413 17.58 -31.80 -58.74
CA ASN A 413 18.93 -32.33 -59.01
C ASN A 413 20.04 -31.62 -58.23
N GLY A 414 19.72 -30.69 -57.33
CA GLY A 414 20.66 -29.94 -56.51
C GLY A 414 21.38 -28.80 -57.23
N LYS A 415 20.99 -28.48 -58.47
CA LYS A 415 21.55 -27.33 -59.26
C LYS A 415 20.55 -26.20 -59.23
N TYR A 416 21.06 -24.96 -59.35
CA TYR A 416 20.20 -23.81 -59.55
C TYR A 416 19.68 -23.75 -60.98
N GLU A 417 18.45 -23.24 -61.15
CA GLU A 417 17.83 -23.05 -62.45
C GLU A 417 18.72 -22.15 -63.36
N TYR A 418 19.35 -21.16 -62.74
CA TYR A 418 20.40 -20.34 -63.35
C TYR A 418 21.39 -19.87 -62.29
N GLU A 419 22.61 -19.56 -62.68
CA GLU A 419 23.60 -18.79 -61.95
C GLU A 419 24.11 -17.70 -62.85
N ARG A 420 23.92 -16.41 -62.45
CA ARG A 420 24.31 -15.23 -63.25
C ARG A 420 25.20 -14.31 -62.43
N PRO A 421 26.47 -14.12 -62.79
CA PRO A 421 27.28 -13.11 -62.16
C PRO A 421 26.81 -11.70 -62.54
N VAL A 422 26.78 -10.83 -61.56
CA VAL A 422 26.44 -9.40 -61.70
C VAL A 422 27.50 -8.59 -60.97
N THR A 423 27.78 -7.37 -61.44
CA THR A 423 28.71 -6.47 -60.78
C THR A 423 28.07 -5.78 -59.56
N TYR A 424 26.78 -5.39 -59.72
CA TYR A 424 26.05 -4.68 -58.67
C TYR A 424 24.77 -5.39 -58.35
N TRP A 425 24.51 -5.61 -57.05
CA TRP A 425 23.30 -6.26 -56.52
C TRP A 425 22.71 -5.42 -55.41
N MET A 426 21.44 -5.06 -55.55
CA MET A 426 20.70 -4.17 -54.64
C MET A 426 19.31 -4.75 -54.41
N PRO A 427 19.13 -5.78 -53.51
CA PRO A 427 17.87 -6.42 -53.27
C PRO A 427 16.95 -5.53 -52.38
N PHE A 428 15.63 -5.54 -52.70
CA PHE A 428 14.64 -4.80 -51.99
C PHE A 428 13.33 -5.58 -51.68
N ASN A 429 13.10 -6.73 -52.36
CA ASN A 429 11.93 -7.56 -52.08
C ASN A 429 12.26 -9.06 -52.24
N GLY A 430 12.59 -9.75 -51.15
CA GLY A 430 13.03 -11.16 -51.18
C GLY A 430 14.24 -11.34 -52.07
N GLY A 431 14.06 -12.06 -53.20
CA GLY A 431 15.07 -12.28 -54.24
C GLY A 431 15.03 -11.24 -55.40
N ILE A 432 14.18 -10.21 -55.29
CA ILE A 432 14.06 -9.18 -56.28
C ILE A 432 14.91 -7.95 -55.89
N GLY A 433 15.63 -7.43 -56.87
CA GLY A 433 16.51 -6.25 -56.67
C GLY A 433 16.93 -5.61 -57.98
N PHE A 434 17.64 -4.49 -57.88
CA PHE A 434 18.32 -3.85 -59.01
C PHE A 434 19.68 -4.52 -59.28
N HIS A 435 20.02 -4.72 -60.54
CA HIS A 435 21.36 -5.19 -60.95
C HIS A 435 21.67 -4.86 -62.38
N ASP A 436 22.97 -4.86 -62.75
CA ASP A 436 23.41 -4.77 -64.10
C ASP A 436 23.06 -6.04 -64.91
N ALA A 437 22.69 -5.88 -66.18
CA ALA A 437 22.24 -6.97 -67.01
C ALA A 437 22.79 -6.86 -68.44
N SER A 438 24.11 -7.11 -68.60
CA SER A 438 24.82 -7.07 -69.88
C SER A 438 24.29 -8.01 -70.95
N TRP A 439 23.47 -9.01 -70.60
CA TRP A 439 22.83 -9.95 -71.49
C TRP A 439 21.54 -9.43 -72.13
N GLN A 440 21.02 -8.28 -71.67
CA GLN A 440 19.86 -7.63 -72.29
C GLN A 440 20.29 -6.89 -73.53
N PRO A 441 19.68 -7.13 -74.72
CA PRO A 441 20.03 -6.50 -75.96
C PRO A 441 19.60 -5.01 -76.02
N TYR A 442 18.59 -4.65 -75.27
CA TYR A 442 18.09 -3.26 -75.07
C TYR A 442 17.26 -3.19 -73.81
N PHE A 443 17.08 -1.99 -73.30
CA PHE A 443 16.24 -1.67 -72.13
C PHE A 443 15.02 -0.83 -72.56
N GLY A 444 13.96 -0.87 -71.75
CA GLY A 444 12.69 -0.19 -72.07
C GLY A 444 11.80 -0.97 -73.05
N GLY A 445 10.71 -0.33 -73.45
CA GLY A 445 9.76 -0.88 -74.41
C GLY A 445 8.95 -2.08 -73.92
N ASN A 446 8.60 -3.00 -74.81
CA ASN A 446 7.69 -4.12 -74.50
C ASN A 446 8.43 -5.42 -74.19
N ARG A 447 9.75 -5.41 -74.02
CA ARG A 447 10.55 -6.63 -73.83
C ARG A 447 10.02 -7.54 -72.68
N PHE A 448 9.60 -6.94 -71.59
CA PHE A 448 9.06 -7.65 -70.42
C PHE A 448 7.71 -8.34 -70.71
N ARG A 449 7.00 -7.97 -71.79
CA ARG A 449 5.75 -8.63 -72.27
C ARG A 449 5.98 -9.66 -73.33
N GLU A 450 7.14 -9.66 -73.97
CA GLU A 450 7.51 -10.46 -75.13
C GLU A 450 8.41 -11.66 -74.74
N GLY A 451 8.46 -12.03 -73.46
CA GLY A 451 9.27 -13.18 -72.96
C GLY A 451 10.72 -12.83 -72.75
N GLY A 452 11.11 -11.57 -72.80
CA GLY A 452 12.48 -11.07 -72.53
C GLY A 452 12.64 -10.44 -71.15
N GLY A 453 11.61 -10.55 -70.28
CA GLY A 453 11.63 -10.06 -68.92
C GLY A 453 12.57 -10.85 -68.00
N SER A 454 12.79 -10.35 -66.82
CA SER A 454 13.53 -10.99 -65.75
C SER A 454 12.69 -11.99 -64.97
N HIS A 455 13.24 -12.62 -63.94
CA HIS A 455 12.51 -13.41 -62.93
C HIS A 455 12.00 -12.50 -61.76
N GLY A 456 11.66 -11.24 -62.06
CA GLY A 456 11.16 -10.25 -61.10
C GLY A 456 12.11 -9.10 -60.80
N CYS A 457 13.42 -9.28 -61.03
CA CYS A 457 14.40 -8.22 -60.83
C CYS A 457 14.25 -7.03 -61.81
N ILE A 458 14.77 -5.89 -61.42
CA ILE A 458 14.88 -4.72 -62.28
C ILE A 458 16.26 -4.69 -62.89
N ASN A 459 16.35 -5.05 -64.18
CA ASN A 459 17.56 -5.09 -64.98
C ASN A 459 17.90 -3.67 -65.41
N LEU A 460 19.15 -3.26 -65.23
CA LEU A 460 19.66 -1.94 -65.61
C LEU A 460 20.84 -2.06 -66.59
N PRO A 461 21.09 -1.05 -67.41
CA PRO A 461 22.37 -0.86 -68.08
C PRO A 461 23.51 -0.83 -67.04
N ALA A 462 24.68 -1.34 -67.40
CA ALA A 462 25.79 -1.48 -66.45
C ALA A 462 26.28 -0.16 -65.85
N ASP A 463 26.31 0.90 -66.68
CA ASP A 463 26.63 2.25 -66.24
C ASP A 463 25.61 2.81 -65.26
N LYS A 464 24.33 2.59 -65.54
CA LYS A 464 23.21 3.04 -64.69
C LYS A 464 23.12 2.24 -63.36
N ALA A 465 23.37 0.93 -63.43
CA ALA A 465 23.48 0.12 -62.23
C ALA A 465 24.64 0.58 -61.34
N ALA A 466 25.80 0.92 -61.92
CA ALA A 466 26.93 1.49 -61.21
C ALA A 466 26.62 2.82 -60.55
N GLU A 467 25.93 3.71 -61.31
CA GLU A 467 25.54 5.02 -60.81
C GLU A 467 24.53 4.91 -59.65
N LEU A 468 23.50 4.06 -59.81
CA LEU A 468 22.49 3.78 -58.76
C LEU A 468 23.17 3.20 -57.52
N TYR A 469 24.02 2.19 -57.68
CA TYR A 469 24.73 1.53 -56.56
C TYR A 469 25.54 2.51 -55.72
N ASN A 470 26.17 3.50 -56.35
CA ASN A 470 26.98 4.48 -55.66
C ASN A 470 26.17 5.56 -54.95
N ARG A 471 24.93 5.78 -55.36
CA ARG A 471 24.08 6.88 -54.88
C ARG A 471 23.00 6.41 -53.88
N ILE A 472 22.42 5.19 -54.07
CA ILE A 472 21.31 4.71 -53.29
C ILE A 472 21.74 4.40 -51.86
N ASP A 473 20.94 4.78 -50.86
CA ASP A 473 21.05 4.42 -49.46
C ASP A 473 19.99 3.38 -49.11
N GLU A 474 20.24 2.58 -48.06
CA GLU A 474 19.31 1.56 -47.56
C GLU A 474 17.98 2.14 -47.06
N SER A 475 17.98 3.42 -46.64
CA SER A 475 16.74 4.11 -46.17
C SER A 475 15.81 4.57 -47.29
N VAL A 476 16.29 4.58 -48.58
CA VAL A 476 15.54 5.14 -49.71
C VAL A 476 14.32 4.24 -50.05
N PRO A 477 13.09 4.76 -50.07
CA PRO A 477 11.94 4.00 -50.49
C PRO A 477 11.93 3.77 -52.00
N ILE A 478 11.48 2.58 -52.40
CA ILE A 478 11.38 2.16 -53.80
C ILE A 478 9.92 1.92 -54.10
N VAL A 479 9.32 2.76 -54.97
CA VAL A 479 7.91 2.74 -55.35
C VAL A 479 7.77 2.08 -56.71
N CYS A 480 7.21 0.87 -56.77
CA CYS A 480 6.92 0.13 -58.02
C CYS A 480 5.42 0.16 -58.31
N PHE A 481 5.07 0.49 -59.55
CA PHE A 481 3.66 0.51 -60.00
C PHE A 481 3.55 0.23 -61.52
N TYR A 482 2.33 -0.11 -61.97
CA TYR A 482 1.98 -0.32 -63.37
C TYR A 482 1.18 0.84 -63.97
#